data_3be5e598f2b10ff2123340004c0d127d
#
_entry.id   3be5e598f2b10ff2123340004c0d127d
#
_cell.length_a   1.000
_cell.length_b   1.000
_cell.length_c   1.000
_cell.angle_alpha   90.00
_cell.angle_beta   90.00
_cell.angle_gamma   90.00
#
_symmetry.space_group_name_H-M   'P 1'
#
loop_
_entity.id
_entity.type
_entity.pdbx_description
1 polymer ?
#
loop_
_entity_poly.entity_id
_entity_poly.type
_entity_poly.pdbx_seq_one_letter_code
_entity_poly.pdbx_strand_id
1 'polypeptide(L)'
;ALAQQHEIVAVYCQPPRPAGRGKADRASPVQARAEALGLPVRHPISLRDPAAQAEFAGFGADIAVVVAYGLILPQAVLDAPRLGCLNIHASLLPRWRGAAPIPRAIMAGDAETGVCIMQMEAGLDTGPVLLRDVLAIGAEETTGTLHDRLSALGARAICEALERLEDLSPTVQPEQNVTYARKIDKAEAKIDWSRCAIEIDRQIRGLSPFPGAWTILDGARLKLLTSRLGEGEGPRGQTLDHALTIGCGSGAVQITRAQKAGKGAQDA
;
A
#
# COMPACT_ATOMS: atom_id res chain seq x y z
N ALA A 1 -10.79 -11.19 -9.78
CA ALA A 1 -11.31 -10.43 -10.90
C ALA A 1 -10.74 -11.00 -12.21
N LEU A 2 -9.45 -10.85 -12.52
CA LEU A 2 -8.86 -11.24 -13.82
C LEU A 2 -9.17 -12.68 -14.25
N ALA A 3 -9.04 -13.66 -13.35
CA ALA A 3 -9.31 -15.07 -13.67
C ALA A 3 -10.78 -15.41 -14.02
N GLN A 4 -11.68 -14.43 -13.94
CA GLN A 4 -13.09 -14.58 -14.35
C GLN A 4 -13.32 -14.19 -15.83
N GLN A 5 -12.40 -13.42 -16.39
CA GLN A 5 -12.55 -12.78 -17.71
C GLN A 5 -11.41 -13.11 -18.67
N HIS A 6 -10.25 -13.53 -18.13
CA HIS A 6 -9.02 -13.77 -18.87
C HIS A 6 -8.41 -15.12 -18.52
N GLU A 7 -7.67 -15.70 -19.45
CA GLU A 7 -6.81 -16.83 -19.22
C GLU A 7 -5.56 -16.36 -18.44
N ILE A 8 -5.32 -16.96 -17.27
CA ILE A 8 -4.16 -16.67 -16.44
C ILE A 8 -3.11 -17.75 -16.65
N VAL A 9 -2.10 -17.46 -17.45
CA VAL A 9 -1.04 -18.43 -17.79
C VAL A 9 -0.06 -18.67 -16.64
N ALA A 10 0.19 -17.66 -15.77
CA ALA A 10 1.01 -17.80 -14.57
C ALA A 10 0.74 -16.67 -13.57
N VAL A 11 1.05 -16.95 -12.29
CA VAL A 11 1.02 -15.95 -11.21
C VAL A 11 2.41 -15.88 -10.58
N TYR A 12 2.98 -14.68 -10.58
CA TYR A 12 4.27 -14.40 -9.94
C TYR A 12 4.05 -13.69 -8.61
N CYS A 13 4.66 -14.18 -7.55
CA CYS A 13 4.64 -13.55 -6.23
C CYS A 13 6.02 -13.63 -5.55
N GLN A 14 6.20 -12.92 -4.44
CA GLN A 14 7.42 -13.09 -3.66
C GLN A 14 7.44 -14.46 -2.98
N PRO A 15 8.64 -15.03 -2.74
CA PRO A 15 8.78 -16.28 -2.00
C PRO A 15 8.06 -16.23 -0.65
N PRO A 16 7.51 -17.36 -0.18
CA PRO A 16 6.98 -17.46 1.18
C PRO A 16 7.98 -16.96 2.21
N ARG A 17 7.49 -16.27 3.23
CA ARG A 17 8.35 -15.70 4.29
C ARG A 17 7.86 -16.15 5.65
N PRO A 18 8.80 -16.31 6.62
CA PRO A 18 8.45 -16.57 8.01
C PRO A 18 7.47 -15.53 8.55
N ALA A 19 6.30 -15.96 9.01
CA ALA A 19 5.27 -15.09 9.53
C ALA A 19 4.60 -15.66 10.78
N GLY A 20 4.11 -14.77 11.65
CA GLY A 20 3.38 -15.13 12.86
C GLY A 20 4.24 -15.74 13.97
N ARG A 21 3.56 -16.21 15.04
CA ARG A 21 4.20 -16.92 16.16
C ARG A 21 4.66 -18.29 15.64
N GLY A 22 5.94 -18.59 15.78
CA GLY A 22 6.55 -19.84 15.29
C GLY A 22 7.30 -19.72 13.98
N LYS A 23 7.29 -18.57 13.30
CA LYS A 23 8.08 -18.26 12.10
C LYS A 23 8.00 -19.32 10.99
N ALA A 24 6.87 -20.02 10.85
CA ALA A 24 6.63 -20.90 9.72
C ALA A 24 6.46 -20.07 8.44
N ASP A 25 6.99 -20.56 7.32
CA ASP A 25 6.82 -19.93 6.02
C ASP A 25 5.32 -19.92 5.67
N ARG A 26 4.84 -18.74 5.28
CA ARG A 26 3.45 -18.56 4.84
C ARG A 26 3.42 -18.06 3.41
N ALA A 27 2.58 -18.73 2.62
CA ALA A 27 2.22 -18.25 1.30
C ALA A 27 1.56 -16.86 1.39
N SER A 28 1.84 -16.00 0.40
CA SER A 28 1.11 -14.75 0.27
C SER A 28 -0.37 -15.02 -0.05
N PRO A 29 -1.29 -14.07 0.25
CA PRO A 29 -2.70 -14.22 -0.15
C PRO A 29 -2.88 -14.47 -1.66
N VAL A 30 -2.03 -13.85 -2.50
CA VAL A 30 -2.03 -14.04 -3.95
C VAL A 30 -1.64 -15.47 -4.30
N GLN A 31 -0.56 -16.01 -3.70
CA GLN A 31 -0.14 -17.40 -3.89
C GLN A 31 -1.26 -18.37 -3.49
N ALA A 32 -1.78 -18.25 -2.28
CA ALA A 32 -2.84 -19.12 -1.79
C ALA A 32 -4.08 -19.11 -2.69
N ARG A 33 -4.44 -17.92 -3.22
CA ARG A 33 -5.58 -17.81 -4.14
C ARG A 33 -5.28 -18.43 -5.51
N ALA A 34 -4.07 -18.25 -6.04
CA ALA A 34 -3.67 -18.84 -7.31
C ALA A 34 -3.66 -20.38 -7.24
N GLU A 35 -3.09 -20.93 -6.17
CA GLU A 35 -3.09 -22.37 -5.91
C GLU A 35 -4.52 -22.94 -5.80
N ALA A 36 -5.41 -22.25 -5.10
CA ALA A 36 -6.83 -22.63 -4.99
C ALA A 36 -7.59 -22.58 -6.33
N LEU A 37 -7.08 -21.82 -7.31
CA LEU A 37 -7.61 -21.76 -8.67
C LEU A 37 -6.90 -22.73 -9.62
N GLY A 38 -5.92 -23.51 -9.15
CA GLY A 38 -5.11 -24.43 -9.98
C GLY A 38 -4.17 -23.72 -10.96
N LEU A 39 -3.83 -22.45 -10.70
CA LEU A 39 -2.97 -21.65 -11.58
C LEU A 39 -1.50 -21.91 -11.30
N PRO A 40 -0.63 -21.92 -12.33
CA PRO A 40 0.82 -22.00 -12.14
C PRO A 40 1.33 -20.83 -11.29
N VAL A 41 2.04 -21.13 -10.20
CA VAL A 41 2.63 -20.10 -9.34
C VAL A 41 4.16 -20.16 -9.45
N ARG A 42 4.77 -18.98 -9.52
CA ARG A 42 6.22 -18.76 -9.53
C ARG A 42 6.60 -17.73 -8.49
N HIS A 43 7.68 -17.97 -7.77
CA HIS A 43 8.20 -17.06 -6.75
C HIS A 43 9.73 -16.95 -6.79
N PRO A 44 10.28 -16.43 -7.90
CA PRO A 44 11.72 -16.21 -8.01
C PRO A 44 12.20 -15.19 -6.98
N ILE A 45 13.41 -15.37 -6.46
CA ILE A 45 14.06 -14.41 -5.56
C ILE A 45 14.34 -13.09 -6.31
N SER A 46 14.63 -13.19 -7.60
CA SER A 46 14.93 -12.05 -8.46
C SER A 46 14.56 -12.37 -9.91
N LEU A 47 14.00 -11.39 -10.61
CA LEU A 47 13.79 -11.44 -12.06
C LEU A 47 15.00 -10.94 -12.87
N ARG A 48 16.14 -10.70 -12.21
CA ARG A 48 17.41 -10.38 -12.89
C ARG A 48 18.12 -11.63 -13.39
N ASP A 49 17.73 -12.80 -12.90
CA ASP A 49 18.27 -14.09 -13.35
C ASP A 49 17.78 -14.39 -14.79
N PRO A 50 18.69 -14.65 -15.74
CA PRO A 50 18.33 -14.99 -17.11
C PRO A 50 17.41 -16.21 -17.22
N ALA A 51 17.56 -17.22 -16.36
CA ALA A 51 16.69 -18.39 -16.35
C ALA A 51 15.26 -18.02 -15.94
N ALA A 52 15.10 -17.17 -14.93
CA ALA A 52 13.80 -16.66 -14.51
C ALA A 52 13.14 -15.77 -15.58
N GLN A 53 13.94 -14.99 -16.33
CA GLN A 53 13.47 -14.21 -17.47
C GLN A 53 12.99 -15.09 -18.62
N ALA A 54 13.76 -16.12 -18.96
CA ALA A 54 13.40 -17.09 -19.98
C ALA A 54 12.13 -17.87 -19.63
N GLU A 55 11.99 -18.30 -18.36
CA GLU A 55 10.76 -18.92 -17.87
C GLU A 55 9.56 -17.98 -17.99
N PHE A 56 9.72 -16.71 -17.57
CA PHE A 56 8.65 -15.71 -17.67
C PHE A 56 8.21 -15.49 -19.12
N ALA A 57 9.16 -15.29 -20.02
CA ALA A 57 8.89 -15.14 -21.46
C ALA A 57 8.25 -16.40 -22.06
N GLY A 58 8.65 -17.57 -21.60
CA GLY A 58 8.15 -18.88 -22.07
C GLY A 58 6.65 -19.11 -21.82
N PHE A 59 6.00 -18.37 -20.92
CA PHE A 59 4.56 -18.40 -20.74
C PHE A 59 3.80 -17.78 -21.91
N GLY A 60 4.43 -16.94 -22.73
CA GLY A 60 3.82 -16.35 -23.92
C GLY A 60 2.61 -15.45 -23.60
N ALA A 61 2.61 -14.80 -22.44
CA ALA A 61 1.50 -13.92 -22.05
C ALA A 61 1.38 -12.73 -23.02
N ASP A 62 0.14 -12.36 -23.39
CA ASP A 62 -0.09 -11.14 -24.15
C ASP A 62 0.23 -9.88 -23.36
N ILE A 63 -0.08 -9.89 -22.06
CA ILE A 63 0.10 -8.75 -21.17
C ILE A 63 0.41 -9.24 -19.74
N ALA A 64 1.21 -8.48 -19.00
CA ALA A 64 1.43 -8.73 -17.58
C ALA A 64 0.78 -7.65 -16.73
N VAL A 65 0.03 -8.05 -15.71
CA VAL A 65 -0.56 -7.15 -14.72
C VAL A 65 0.23 -7.22 -13.43
N VAL A 66 0.73 -6.08 -12.98
CA VAL A 66 1.57 -5.95 -11.79
C VAL A 66 0.81 -5.17 -10.71
N VAL A 67 0.83 -5.69 -9.50
CA VAL A 67 0.30 -5.00 -8.32
C VAL A 67 1.13 -5.32 -7.09
N ALA A 68 1.71 -4.31 -6.47
CA ALA A 68 2.48 -4.41 -5.23
C ALA A 68 3.50 -5.58 -5.20
N TYR A 69 4.10 -5.93 -6.34
CA TYR A 69 4.99 -7.09 -6.47
C TYR A 69 6.26 -6.94 -5.64
N GLY A 70 6.79 -5.72 -5.56
CA GLY A 70 7.89 -5.35 -4.67
C GLY A 70 9.27 -5.81 -5.12
N LEU A 71 9.41 -6.30 -6.35
CA LEU A 71 10.68 -6.53 -7.02
C LEU A 71 10.79 -5.62 -8.25
N ILE A 72 12.02 -5.25 -8.60
CA ILE A 72 12.29 -4.52 -9.85
C ILE A 72 12.11 -5.48 -11.02
N LEU A 73 11.35 -5.05 -12.02
CA LEU A 73 11.23 -5.76 -13.29
C LEU A 73 12.31 -5.23 -14.25
N PRO A 74 13.27 -6.09 -14.67
CA PRO A 74 14.24 -5.72 -15.69
C PRO A 74 13.58 -5.49 -17.05
N GLN A 75 14.24 -4.75 -17.94
CA GLN A 75 13.71 -4.44 -19.28
C GLN A 75 13.27 -5.70 -20.04
N ALA A 76 14.05 -6.77 -19.98
CA ALA A 76 13.70 -8.05 -20.62
C ALA A 76 12.35 -8.64 -20.14
N VAL A 77 11.95 -8.38 -18.88
CA VAL A 77 10.65 -8.79 -18.36
C VAL A 77 9.54 -7.82 -18.78
N LEU A 78 9.85 -6.53 -18.85
CA LEU A 78 8.88 -5.51 -19.30
C LEU A 78 8.52 -5.70 -20.78
N ASP A 79 9.49 -6.13 -21.60
CA ASP A 79 9.35 -6.30 -23.05
C ASP A 79 8.82 -7.70 -23.43
N ALA A 80 8.80 -8.67 -22.52
CA ALA A 80 8.44 -10.05 -22.84
C ALA A 80 6.96 -10.21 -23.24
N PRO A 81 5.96 -9.60 -22.57
CA PRO A 81 4.60 -9.64 -23.03
C PRO A 81 4.40 -8.72 -24.26
N ARG A 82 3.67 -9.20 -25.26
CA ARG A 82 3.44 -8.45 -26.53
C ARG A 82 2.86 -7.04 -26.31
N LEU A 83 1.99 -6.88 -25.31
CA LEU A 83 1.36 -5.60 -24.93
C LEU A 83 2.04 -4.95 -23.70
N GLY A 84 3.20 -5.49 -23.29
CA GLY A 84 3.98 -4.98 -22.16
C GLY A 84 3.37 -5.30 -20.80
N CYS A 85 3.69 -4.46 -19.82
CA CYS A 85 3.28 -4.64 -18.43
C CYS A 85 2.43 -3.45 -17.97
N LEU A 86 1.29 -3.72 -17.35
CA LEU A 86 0.45 -2.70 -16.68
C LEU A 86 0.63 -2.80 -15.16
N ASN A 87 0.74 -1.65 -14.49
CA ASN A 87 0.76 -1.58 -13.04
C ASN A 87 -0.53 -0.96 -12.50
N ILE A 88 -1.10 -1.59 -11.47
CA ILE A 88 -2.16 -1.02 -10.65
C ILE A 88 -1.48 -0.21 -9.55
N HIS A 89 -1.37 1.11 -9.73
CA HIS A 89 -0.71 1.99 -8.77
C HIS A 89 -1.73 2.70 -7.87
N ALA A 90 -1.54 2.59 -6.56
CA ALA A 90 -2.49 3.05 -5.56
C ALA A 90 -2.30 4.54 -5.21
N SER A 91 -2.22 5.41 -6.22
CA SER A 91 -2.25 6.86 -6.09
C SER A 91 -2.68 7.54 -7.38
N LEU A 92 -2.94 8.85 -7.30
CA LEU A 92 -3.19 9.71 -8.46
C LEU A 92 -1.85 10.25 -8.99
N LEU A 93 -1.18 9.44 -9.83
CA LEU A 93 0.09 9.82 -10.45
C LEU A 93 -0.01 11.18 -11.18
N PRO A 94 1.03 12.02 -11.12
CA PRO A 94 2.40 11.75 -10.67
C PRO A 94 2.64 11.89 -9.17
N ARG A 95 1.59 12.10 -8.36
CA ARG A 95 1.71 12.15 -6.91
C ARG A 95 1.90 10.75 -6.34
N TRP A 96 2.85 10.62 -5.40
CA TRP A 96 3.16 9.39 -4.68
C TRP A 96 3.68 8.23 -5.55
N ARG A 97 4.59 8.49 -6.48
CA ARG A 97 5.40 7.44 -7.10
C ARG A 97 6.16 6.65 -6.03
N GLY A 98 6.25 5.33 -6.13
CA GLY A 98 7.04 4.48 -5.24
C GLY A 98 6.25 3.56 -4.33
N ALA A 99 6.88 3.10 -3.23
CA ALA A 99 6.51 1.88 -2.54
C ALA A 99 5.36 2.00 -1.52
N ALA A 100 5.01 3.20 -1.05
CA ALA A 100 4.09 3.38 0.06
C ALA A 100 3.07 4.53 -0.16
N PRO A 101 2.37 4.57 -1.33
CA PRO A 101 1.48 5.69 -1.65
C PRO A 101 0.34 5.86 -0.64
N ILE A 102 -0.29 4.77 -0.20
CA ILE A 102 -1.46 4.81 0.69
C ILE A 102 -1.15 5.48 2.04
N PRO A 103 -0.16 5.00 2.84
CA PRO A 103 0.17 5.66 4.09
C PRO A 103 0.66 7.10 3.91
N ARG A 104 1.40 7.40 2.83
CA ARG A 104 1.91 8.75 2.58
C ARG A 104 0.78 9.74 2.28
N ALA A 105 -0.24 9.35 1.53
CA ALA A 105 -1.42 10.19 1.29
C ALA A 105 -2.15 10.55 2.58
N ILE A 106 -2.41 9.56 3.46
CA ILE A 106 -3.05 9.82 4.76
C ILE A 106 -2.17 10.72 5.64
N MET A 107 -0.88 10.41 5.76
CA MET A 107 0.05 11.18 6.60
C MET A 107 0.23 12.62 6.11
N ALA A 108 0.16 12.85 4.80
CA ALA A 108 0.19 14.19 4.21
C ALA A 108 -1.14 14.93 4.40
N GLY A 109 -2.22 14.23 4.68
CA GLY A 109 -3.56 14.79 4.82
C GLY A 109 -4.22 15.12 3.50
N ASP A 110 -3.94 14.32 2.48
CA ASP A 110 -4.62 14.43 1.19
C ASP A 110 -6.12 14.18 1.38
N ALA A 111 -6.95 14.97 0.72
CA ALA A 111 -8.41 14.81 0.76
C ALA A 111 -8.87 13.66 -0.15
N GLU A 112 -8.09 13.33 -1.16
CA GLU A 112 -8.37 12.28 -2.14
C GLU A 112 -7.11 11.52 -2.52
N THR A 113 -7.31 10.31 -3.00
CA THR A 113 -6.33 9.45 -3.63
C THR A 113 -7.03 8.68 -4.74
N GLY A 114 -6.45 7.58 -5.21
CA GLY A 114 -7.11 6.77 -6.24
C GLY A 114 -6.22 5.65 -6.74
N VAL A 115 -6.60 5.13 -7.89
CA VAL A 115 -5.84 4.13 -8.62
C VAL A 115 -5.52 4.66 -10.01
N CYS A 116 -4.28 4.48 -10.45
CA CYS A 116 -3.88 4.63 -11.83
C CYS A 116 -3.51 3.26 -12.42
N ILE A 117 -4.09 2.93 -13.57
CA ILE A 117 -3.57 1.86 -14.43
C ILE A 117 -2.57 2.50 -15.36
N MET A 118 -1.31 2.12 -15.26
CA MET A 118 -0.21 2.73 -16.01
C MET A 118 0.60 1.67 -16.76
N GLN A 119 1.11 2.05 -17.93
CA GLN A 119 2.13 1.27 -18.64
C GLN A 119 3.43 1.34 -17.86
N MET A 120 4.07 0.19 -17.65
CA MET A 120 5.34 0.16 -16.92
C MET A 120 6.52 0.45 -17.86
N GLU A 121 7.48 1.17 -17.31
CA GLU A 121 8.77 1.50 -17.88
C GLU A 121 9.89 1.21 -16.89
N ALA A 122 11.14 1.38 -17.29
CA ALA A 122 12.30 1.21 -16.42
C ALA A 122 12.36 2.19 -15.24
N GLY A 123 11.67 3.33 -15.35
CA GLY A 123 11.59 4.36 -14.30
C GLY A 123 10.63 3.96 -13.17
N LEU A 124 10.85 4.56 -12.00
CA LEU A 124 9.99 4.31 -10.84
C LEU A 124 8.63 5.00 -11.02
N ASP A 125 7.63 4.23 -11.44
CA ASP A 125 6.25 4.66 -11.67
C ASP A 125 6.14 5.91 -12.58
N THR A 126 6.98 5.98 -13.62
CA THR A 126 7.07 7.11 -14.55
C THR A 126 6.23 6.94 -15.80
N GLY A 127 5.84 5.73 -16.12
CA GLY A 127 5.15 5.41 -17.37
C GLY A 127 3.79 6.09 -17.53
N PRO A 128 3.26 6.16 -18.75
CA PRO A 128 2.01 6.84 -19.04
C PRO A 128 0.81 6.15 -18.39
N VAL A 129 -0.19 6.95 -18.03
CA VAL A 129 -1.43 6.49 -17.38
C VAL A 129 -2.50 6.23 -18.43
N LEU A 130 -3.09 5.04 -18.39
CA LEU A 130 -4.18 4.60 -19.25
C LEU A 130 -5.56 4.91 -18.66
N LEU A 131 -5.72 4.71 -17.35
CA LEU A 131 -6.97 4.93 -16.64
C LEU A 131 -6.70 5.45 -15.24
N ARG A 132 -7.57 6.34 -14.75
CA ARG A 132 -7.47 6.94 -13.43
C ARG A 132 -8.83 6.97 -12.77
N ASP A 133 -8.92 6.39 -11.57
CA ASP A 133 -10.10 6.43 -10.71
C ASP A 133 -9.78 7.14 -9.40
N VAL A 134 -10.63 8.09 -9.02
CA VAL A 134 -10.46 8.93 -7.82
C VAL A 134 -11.27 8.36 -6.65
N LEU A 135 -10.74 8.46 -5.45
CA LEU A 135 -11.36 8.03 -4.22
C LEU A 135 -11.10 9.05 -3.10
N ALA A 136 -12.15 9.54 -2.46
CA ALA A 136 -12.01 10.41 -1.28
C ALA A 136 -11.43 9.63 -0.09
N ILE A 137 -10.53 10.27 0.66
CA ILE A 137 -10.00 9.76 1.93
C ILE A 137 -10.88 10.24 3.06
N GLY A 138 -11.47 9.32 3.82
CA GLY A 138 -12.32 9.63 4.96
C GLY A 138 -11.53 10.21 6.15
N ALA A 139 -12.17 11.03 6.95
CA ALA A 139 -11.54 11.71 8.09
C ALA A 139 -10.94 10.74 9.14
N GLU A 140 -11.55 9.57 9.33
CA GLU A 140 -11.09 8.54 10.27
C GLU A 140 -10.43 7.35 9.56
N GLU A 141 -10.23 7.44 8.24
CA GLU A 141 -9.73 6.33 7.44
C GLU A 141 -8.28 6.00 7.78
N THR A 142 -8.01 4.71 7.92
CA THR A 142 -6.66 4.15 8.14
C THR A 142 -6.07 3.62 6.84
N THR A 143 -4.77 3.38 6.83
CA THR A 143 -4.12 2.69 5.69
C THR A 143 -4.78 1.33 5.41
N GLY A 144 -5.20 0.59 6.43
CA GLY A 144 -5.87 -0.70 6.24
C GLY A 144 -7.21 -0.58 5.52
N THR A 145 -8.10 0.31 5.98
CA THR A 145 -9.41 0.51 5.37
C THR A 145 -9.31 1.11 3.96
N LEU A 146 -8.41 2.08 3.78
CA LEU A 146 -8.16 2.69 2.47
C LEU A 146 -7.56 1.70 1.47
N HIS A 147 -6.63 0.83 1.93
CA HIS A 147 -6.08 -0.26 1.13
C HIS A 147 -7.18 -1.18 0.58
N ASP A 148 -8.12 -1.60 1.41
CA ASP A 148 -9.18 -2.51 0.98
C ASP A 148 -10.10 -1.86 -0.06
N ARG A 149 -10.44 -0.58 0.11
CA ARG A 149 -11.20 0.20 -0.87
C ARG A 149 -10.44 0.38 -2.19
N LEU A 150 -9.15 0.71 -2.13
CA LEU A 150 -8.29 0.84 -3.30
C LEU A 150 -8.05 -0.50 -4.01
N SER A 151 -7.97 -1.60 -3.25
CA SER A 151 -7.87 -2.95 -3.82
C SER A 151 -9.12 -3.31 -4.65
N ALA A 152 -10.31 -3.02 -4.13
CA ALA A 152 -11.56 -3.23 -4.86
C ALA A 152 -11.66 -2.32 -6.10
N LEU A 153 -11.25 -1.06 -5.98
CA LEU A 153 -11.21 -0.10 -7.08
C LEU A 153 -10.22 -0.54 -8.17
N GLY A 154 -9.00 -0.90 -7.79
CA GLY A 154 -7.97 -1.36 -8.72
C GLY A 154 -8.33 -2.64 -9.46
N ALA A 155 -9.05 -3.55 -8.79
CA ALA A 155 -9.55 -4.78 -9.43
C ALA A 155 -10.59 -4.49 -10.53
N ARG A 156 -11.45 -3.47 -10.36
CA ARG A 156 -12.38 -3.02 -11.40
C ARG A 156 -11.66 -2.26 -12.51
N ALA A 157 -10.81 -1.30 -12.12
CA ALA A 157 -10.07 -0.46 -13.05
C ALA A 157 -9.19 -1.26 -14.01
N ILE A 158 -8.52 -2.31 -13.53
CA ILE A 158 -7.69 -3.15 -14.42
C ILE A 158 -8.53 -3.98 -15.39
N CYS A 159 -9.67 -4.52 -14.96
CA CYS A 159 -10.56 -5.24 -15.85
C CYS A 159 -11.10 -4.30 -16.95
N GLU A 160 -11.56 -3.11 -16.57
CA GLU A 160 -11.99 -2.08 -17.53
C GLU A 160 -10.86 -1.68 -18.49
N ALA A 161 -9.65 -1.47 -17.98
CA ALA A 161 -8.51 -1.10 -18.81
C ALA A 161 -8.15 -2.20 -19.81
N LEU A 162 -8.25 -3.47 -19.44
CA LEU A 162 -7.99 -4.58 -20.37
C LEU A 162 -9.08 -4.75 -21.41
N GLU A 163 -10.35 -4.58 -21.05
CA GLU A 163 -11.48 -4.63 -22.01
C GLU A 163 -11.39 -3.53 -23.07
N ARG A 164 -10.87 -2.37 -22.70
CA ARG A 164 -10.80 -1.17 -23.54
C ARG A 164 -9.39 -0.84 -24.01
N LEU A 165 -8.45 -1.78 -23.92
CA LEU A 165 -7.02 -1.50 -24.08
C LEU A 165 -6.68 -0.87 -25.43
N GLU A 166 -7.39 -1.25 -26.49
CA GLU A 166 -7.20 -0.71 -27.85
C GLU A 166 -7.77 0.71 -27.99
N ASP A 167 -8.76 1.08 -27.18
CA ASP A 167 -9.41 2.40 -27.21
C ASP A 167 -8.74 3.42 -26.29
N LEU A 168 -7.95 2.95 -25.31
CA LEU A 168 -7.31 3.80 -24.33
C LEU A 168 -6.04 4.46 -24.90
N SER A 169 -5.98 5.78 -24.78
CA SER A 169 -4.78 6.55 -25.15
C SER A 169 -3.92 6.80 -23.91
N PRO A 170 -2.67 6.29 -23.88
CA PRO A 170 -1.76 6.53 -22.77
C PRO A 170 -1.45 8.02 -22.60
N THR A 171 -1.67 8.56 -21.41
CA THR A 171 -1.40 9.95 -21.07
C THR A 171 -0.06 10.05 -20.33
N VAL A 172 0.89 10.77 -20.90
CA VAL A 172 2.19 11.02 -20.27
C VAL A 172 1.98 11.78 -18.96
N GLN A 173 2.67 11.36 -17.91
CA GLN A 173 2.60 12.03 -16.62
C GLN A 173 3.28 13.40 -16.70
N PRO A 174 2.67 14.47 -16.16
CA PRO A 174 3.30 15.78 -16.11
C PRO A 174 4.54 15.76 -15.20
N GLU A 175 5.52 16.62 -15.50
CA GLU A 175 6.71 16.81 -14.68
C GLU A 175 6.41 17.60 -13.38
N GLN A 176 5.33 18.40 -13.39
CA GLN A 176 4.90 19.18 -12.24
C GLN A 176 4.18 18.26 -11.22
N ASN A 177 4.31 18.63 -9.94
CA ASN A 177 3.66 17.93 -8.80
C ASN A 177 4.08 16.48 -8.60
N VAL A 178 5.22 16.07 -9.14
CA VAL A 178 5.81 14.77 -8.86
C VAL A 178 6.19 14.69 -7.39
N THR A 179 5.69 13.68 -6.70
CA THR A 179 6.10 13.37 -5.32
C THR A 179 6.40 11.88 -5.18
N TYR A 180 7.19 11.54 -4.16
CA TYR A 180 7.64 10.17 -3.95
C TYR A 180 7.17 9.60 -2.62
N ALA A 181 6.58 8.42 -2.67
CA ALA A 181 6.12 7.64 -1.54
C ALA A 181 7.19 6.63 -1.10
N ARG A 182 8.21 7.10 -0.39
CA ARG A 182 9.27 6.24 0.14
C ARG A 182 8.66 5.21 1.10
N LYS A 183 9.24 4.01 1.12
CA LYS A 183 8.90 2.97 2.09
C LYS A 183 8.93 3.54 3.51
N ILE A 184 7.95 3.15 4.32
CA ILE A 184 7.88 3.58 5.72
C ILE A 184 9.06 2.99 6.50
N ASP A 185 9.83 3.86 7.15
CA ASP A 185 10.87 3.45 8.09
C ASP A 185 10.24 3.13 9.45
N LYS A 186 10.81 2.14 10.15
CA LYS A 186 10.36 1.78 11.51
C LYS A 186 10.55 2.92 12.52
N ALA A 187 11.53 3.79 12.30
CA ALA A 187 11.76 4.97 13.12
C ALA A 187 10.62 5.99 13.01
N GLU A 188 10.02 6.13 11.83
CA GLU A 188 8.86 6.99 11.62
C GLU A 188 7.61 6.59 12.42
N ALA A 189 7.57 5.35 12.92
CA ALA A 189 6.42 4.86 13.68
C ALA A 189 6.41 5.30 15.16
N LYS A 190 7.51 5.83 15.68
CA LYS A 190 7.53 6.40 17.03
C LYS A 190 6.84 7.77 17.02
N ILE A 191 5.87 7.95 17.91
CA ILE A 191 5.17 9.23 18.03
C ILE A 191 6.07 10.25 18.72
N ASP A 192 6.15 11.43 18.11
CA ASP A 192 6.71 12.65 18.70
C ASP A 192 5.56 13.53 19.15
N TRP A 193 5.30 13.54 20.45
CA TRP A 193 4.23 14.31 21.07
C TRP A 193 4.44 15.83 21.01
N SER A 194 5.59 16.31 20.56
CA SER A 194 5.85 17.74 20.34
C SER A 194 5.19 18.28 19.07
N ARG A 195 4.73 17.39 18.17
CA ARG A 195 4.01 17.75 16.94
C ARG A 195 2.56 18.14 17.24
N CYS A 196 1.89 18.78 16.30
CA CYS A 196 0.48 19.12 16.45
C CYS A 196 -0.44 17.89 16.37
N ALA A 197 -1.62 17.97 16.98
CA ALA A 197 -2.57 16.87 17.08
C ALA A 197 -2.97 16.30 15.71
N ILE A 198 -3.18 17.16 14.71
CA ILE A 198 -3.56 16.73 13.36
C ILE A 198 -2.48 15.90 12.68
N GLU A 199 -1.21 16.21 12.88
CA GLU A 199 -0.11 15.42 12.32
C GLU A 199 0.04 14.07 13.01
N ILE A 200 -0.17 14.03 14.33
CA ILE A 200 -0.11 12.79 15.12
C ILE A 200 -1.30 11.88 14.76
N ASP A 201 -2.50 12.42 14.64
CA ASP A 201 -3.67 11.68 14.19
C ASP A 201 -3.44 11.05 12.81
N ARG A 202 -2.98 11.85 11.85
CA ARG A 202 -2.63 11.37 10.51
C ARG A 202 -1.53 10.30 10.53
N GLN A 203 -0.52 10.44 11.39
CA GLN A 203 0.53 9.44 11.57
C GLN A 203 -0.04 8.12 12.12
N ILE A 204 -0.91 8.19 13.13
CA ILE A 204 -1.56 7.00 13.71
C ILE A 204 -2.36 6.28 12.64
N ARG A 205 -3.25 6.97 11.94
CA ARG A 205 -4.09 6.40 10.88
C ARG A 205 -3.27 5.91 9.67
N GLY A 206 -2.31 6.70 9.23
CA GLY A 206 -1.43 6.37 8.11
C GLY A 206 -0.53 5.17 8.35
N LEU A 207 -0.22 4.84 9.60
CA LEU A 207 0.59 3.67 9.94
C LEU A 207 -0.22 2.47 10.45
N SER A 208 -1.53 2.56 10.52
CA SER A 208 -2.42 1.49 10.99
C SER A 208 -2.88 0.59 9.85
N PRO A 209 -2.93 -0.73 10.01
CA PRO A 209 -2.54 -1.49 11.22
C PRO A 209 -1.04 -1.79 11.30
N PHE A 210 -0.28 -1.57 10.24
CA PHE A 210 1.14 -1.92 10.16
C PHE A 210 1.95 -0.79 9.50
N PRO A 211 3.14 -0.43 10.08
CA PRO A 211 3.79 -1.01 11.27
C PRO A 211 3.09 -0.70 12.59
N GLY A 212 2.18 0.28 12.61
CA GLY A 212 1.49 0.84 13.77
C GLY A 212 2.32 1.92 14.45
N ALA A 213 1.77 3.14 14.52
CA ALA A 213 2.37 4.20 15.33
C ALA A 213 2.45 3.76 16.79
N TRP A 214 3.46 4.18 17.53
CA TRP A 214 3.66 3.71 18.89
C TRP A 214 4.26 4.75 19.81
N THR A 215 3.96 4.60 21.09
CA THR A 215 4.56 5.34 22.19
C THR A 215 5.03 4.38 23.28
N ILE A 216 5.64 4.91 24.34
CA ILE A 216 5.95 4.17 25.56
C ILE A 216 4.92 4.52 26.62
N LEU A 217 4.32 3.52 27.24
CA LEU A 217 3.46 3.62 28.39
C LEU A 217 4.01 2.67 29.47
N ASP A 218 4.30 3.17 30.66
CA ASP A 218 4.84 2.39 31.78
C ASP A 218 6.05 1.52 31.40
N GLY A 219 6.97 2.07 30.60
CA GLY A 219 8.16 1.38 30.11
C GLY A 219 7.92 0.36 29.00
N ALA A 220 6.70 0.13 28.59
CA ALA A 220 6.33 -0.82 27.53
C ALA A 220 5.84 -0.11 26.26
N ARG A 221 6.05 -0.76 25.10
CA ARG A 221 5.53 -0.25 23.83
C ARG A 221 4.03 -0.45 23.76
N LEU A 222 3.32 0.64 23.51
CA LEU A 222 1.90 0.67 23.16
C LEU A 222 1.76 1.14 21.72
N LYS A 223 1.15 0.32 20.86
CA LYS A 223 0.75 0.74 19.52
C LYS A 223 -0.60 1.47 19.58
N LEU A 224 -0.69 2.57 18.85
CA LEU A 224 -1.91 3.34 18.66
C LEU A 224 -2.41 3.05 17.25
N LEU A 225 -3.62 2.53 17.15
CA LEU A 225 -4.15 2.00 15.89
C LEU A 225 -5.20 2.91 15.25
N THR A 226 -6.05 3.53 16.08
CA THR A 226 -6.99 4.54 15.61
C THR A 226 -7.06 5.68 16.61
N SER A 227 -7.32 6.86 16.09
CA SER A 227 -7.47 8.10 16.85
C SER A 227 -8.43 9.06 16.15
N ARG A 228 -8.81 10.09 16.86
CA ARG A 228 -9.48 11.27 16.33
C ARG A 228 -8.94 12.51 17.03
N LEU A 229 -9.18 13.67 16.49
CA LEU A 229 -8.86 14.91 17.19
C LEU A 229 -9.66 14.98 18.48
N GLY A 230 -9.01 15.29 19.57
CA GLY A 230 -9.59 15.48 20.89
C GLY A 230 -9.70 16.97 21.24
N GLU A 231 -10.48 17.26 22.26
CA GLU A 231 -10.59 18.61 22.83
C GLU A 231 -9.60 18.79 23.98
N GLY A 232 -9.18 20.04 24.22
CA GLY A 232 -8.30 20.42 25.32
C GLY A 232 -6.86 20.63 24.92
N GLU A 233 -6.12 21.20 25.83
CA GLU A 233 -4.67 21.41 25.79
C GLU A 233 -4.05 20.96 27.11
N GLY A 234 -2.83 20.48 27.08
CA GLY A 234 -2.12 20.03 28.26
C GLY A 234 -0.71 19.55 27.99
N PRO A 235 -0.02 18.99 28.99
CA PRO A 235 1.35 18.53 28.83
C PRO A 235 1.48 17.47 27.74
N ARG A 236 2.51 17.61 26.92
CA ARG A 236 2.78 16.74 25.76
C ARG A 236 2.97 15.28 26.19
N GLY A 237 2.23 14.38 25.54
CA GLY A 237 2.31 12.94 25.81
C GLY A 237 1.65 12.50 27.12
N GLN A 238 0.93 13.38 27.81
CA GLN A 238 0.17 13.03 29.01
C GLN A 238 -1.33 12.93 28.68
N THR A 239 -2.00 12.01 29.38
CA THR A 239 -3.45 11.87 29.29
C THR A 239 -4.12 13.04 30.01
N LEU A 240 -5.15 13.60 29.36
CA LEU A 240 -5.94 14.74 29.87
C LEU A 240 -7.21 14.28 30.58
N ASP A 241 -7.69 13.09 30.25
CA ASP A 241 -8.95 12.53 30.74
C ASP A 241 -8.92 10.99 30.81
N HIS A 242 -10.04 10.40 31.21
CA HIS A 242 -10.22 8.94 31.25
C HIS A 242 -10.54 8.30 29.88
N ALA A 243 -10.77 9.11 28.85
CA ALA A 243 -11.06 8.66 27.49
C ALA A 243 -9.79 8.59 26.60
N LEU A 244 -8.59 8.55 27.21
CA LEU A 244 -7.29 8.53 26.53
C LEU A 244 -7.08 9.67 25.55
N THR A 245 -7.55 10.88 25.91
CA THR A 245 -7.17 12.11 25.22
C THR A 245 -5.77 12.52 25.66
N ILE A 246 -4.85 12.68 24.70
CA ILE A 246 -3.43 12.94 24.98
C ILE A 246 -3.04 14.31 24.43
N GLY A 247 -2.40 15.11 25.29
CA GLY A 247 -1.87 16.43 24.93
C GLY A 247 -0.76 16.34 23.90
N CYS A 248 -0.81 17.22 22.89
CA CYS A 248 0.16 17.31 21.81
C CYS A 248 0.94 18.63 21.84
N GLY A 249 1.81 18.89 20.89
CA GLY A 249 2.49 20.18 20.75
C GLY A 249 1.52 21.35 20.61
N SER A 250 0.39 21.11 19.91
CA SER A 250 -0.80 21.95 19.94
C SER A 250 -2.04 21.07 19.76
N GLY A 251 -3.10 21.32 20.53
CA GLY A 251 -4.30 20.50 20.60
C GLY A 251 -4.07 19.13 21.24
N ALA A 252 -5.02 18.23 21.07
CA ALA A 252 -4.97 16.89 21.64
C ALA A 252 -5.49 15.83 20.64
N VAL A 253 -5.10 14.56 20.84
CA VAL A 253 -5.64 13.41 20.13
C VAL A 253 -6.31 12.46 21.11
N GLN A 254 -7.51 12.00 20.80
CA GLN A 254 -8.15 10.92 21.52
C GLN A 254 -7.79 9.58 20.83
N ILE A 255 -7.25 8.68 21.61
CA ILE A 255 -6.96 7.32 21.13
C ILE A 255 -8.22 6.48 21.26
N THR A 256 -8.66 5.86 20.18
CA THR A 256 -9.87 5.04 20.15
C THR A 256 -9.58 3.54 20.09
N ARG A 257 -8.37 3.17 19.64
CA ARG A 257 -7.95 1.76 19.64
C ARG A 257 -6.44 1.64 19.81
N ALA A 258 -6.02 0.72 20.66
CA ALA A 258 -4.62 0.53 20.98
C ALA A 258 -4.26 -0.96 21.12
N GLN A 259 -2.97 -1.28 21.12
CA GLN A 259 -2.46 -2.63 21.27
C GLN A 259 -1.21 -2.65 22.14
N LYS A 260 -1.30 -3.30 23.29
CA LYS A 260 -0.14 -3.61 24.14
C LYS A 260 0.72 -4.72 23.51
N ALA A 261 2.02 -4.68 23.75
CA ALA A 261 2.93 -5.73 23.28
C ALA A 261 2.46 -7.12 23.70
N GLY A 262 2.37 -8.05 22.73
CA GLY A 262 1.95 -9.43 22.98
C GLY A 262 0.45 -9.66 23.19
N LYS A 263 -0.37 -8.60 23.16
CA LYS A 263 -1.84 -8.67 23.32
C LYS A 263 -2.57 -8.42 21.99
N GLY A 264 -3.87 -8.69 21.94
CA GLY A 264 -4.75 -8.26 20.87
C GLY A 264 -4.99 -6.74 20.91
N ALA A 265 -5.46 -6.18 19.79
CA ALA A 265 -5.95 -4.82 19.76
C ALA A 265 -7.23 -4.70 20.59
N GLN A 266 -7.40 -3.59 21.30
CA GLN A 266 -8.51 -3.30 22.18
C GLN A 266 -9.00 -1.88 21.91
N ASP A 267 -10.30 -1.67 22.02
CA ASP A 267 -10.86 -0.32 22.05
C ASP A 267 -10.45 0.36 23.35
N ALA A 268 -10.20 1.64 23.30
CA ALA A 268 -9.64 2.45 24.37
C ALA A 268 -10.70 3.15 25.20
#